data_5cec00f23a359e1666e8d8a634bdf40c
#
_entry.id   5cec00f23a359e1666e8d8a634bdf40c
#
_cell.length_a   1.000
_cell.length_b   1.000
_cell.length_c   1.000
_cell.angle_alpha   90.00
_cell.angle_beta   90.00
_cell.angle_gamma   90.00
#
_symmetry.space_group_name_H-M   'P 1'
#
loop_
_entity.id
_entity.type
_entity.pdbx_description
1 polymer ?
#
loop_
_entity_poly.entity_id
_entity_poly.type
_entity_poly.pdbx_seq_one_letter_code
_entity_poly.pdbx_strand_id
1 'polypeptide(L)'
;MRKPISLKEIARLAHVSHPTVSRALKNNPLISQSTGDRIRRIAAEHGYQPNLNARSLVTQRSNFIGCVVTDIADPFIGEVISGVEQVAAQHEYSIILTNSGGDPDRETRAVRSLVERAIDGVLVIAAMAGGAPSPYFSEREIPIVLINNHHPGNFVHSINVANFDGAQRITHHLLDLGHRQIGYIGNRFGGQSDQDRYRGYRAALKKARVRYASELVIHAESSLEGGYRGMKQLLDLRTQPTAVVCYDDITALGAYKSIRTAGLQVSRDISVAGFDDLFFSSYLEPSLTTINQPMREMGEQAMKLLLDLVAPSRKNKKSTKTQIVIPGQLMVRESTSALSSRHSRRAFQGL
;
A
#
# COMPACT_ATOMS: atom_id res chain seq x y z
N MET A 1 -1.90 16.25 -40.13
CA MET A 1 -2.44 15.01 -39.49
C MET A 1 -3.83 14.77 -40.06
N ARG A 2 -4.11 13.56 -40.61
CA ARG A 2 -5.47 13.20 -41.04
C ARG A 2 -6.38 13.11 -39.83
N LYS A 3 -7.55 13.75 -39.90
CA LYS A 3 -8.58 13.67 -38.86
C LYS A 3 -9.02 12.18 -38.72
N PRO A 4 -9.02 11.60 -37.51
CA PRO A 4 -9.43 10.20 -37.35
C PRO A 4 -10.86 10.03 -37.84
N ILE A 5 -11.12 8.93 -38.55
CA ILE A 5 -12.44 8.60 -39.09
C ILE A 5 -13.45 8.44 -37.95
N SER A 6 -14.68 8.88 -38.11
CA SER A 6 -15.76 8.78 -37.15
C SER A 6 -16.63 7.55 -37.39
N LEU A 7 -17.38 7.10 -36.37
CA LEU A 7 -18.37 6.02 -36.52
C LEU A 7 -19.43 6.33 -37.62
N LYS A 8 -19.77 7.62 -37.82
CA LYS A 8 -20.69 8.03 -38.87
C LYS A 8 -20.09 7.84 -40.25
N GLU A 9 -18.82 8.10 -40.43
CA GLU A 9 -18.12 7.91 -41.71
C GLU A 9 -17.95 6.41 -42.02
N ILE A 10 -17.63 5.58 -41.02
CA ILE A 10 -17.59 4.13 -41.18
C ILE A 10 -18.98 3.59 -41.59
N ALA A 11 -20.05 4.10 -40.96
CA ALA A 11 -21.42 3.71 -41.31
C ALA A 11 -21.76 4.02 -42.78
N ARG A 12 -21.34 5.18 -43.24
CA ARG A 12 -21.48 5.59 -44.66
C ARG A 12 -20.72 4.65 -45.59
N LEU A 13 -19.44 4.39 -45.31
CA LEU A 13 -18.58 3.52 -46.11
C LEU A 13 -19.04 2.06 -46.12
N ALA A 14 -19.59 1.59 -45.03
CA ALA A 14 -20.11 0.23 -44.90
C ALA A 14 -21.59 0.09 -45.34
N HIS A 15 -22.22 1.18 -45.76
CA HIS A 15 -23.68 1.21 -46.13
C HIS A 15 -24.59 0.61 -45.04
N VAL A 16 -24.35 0.96 -43.79
CA VAL A 16 -25.12 0.54 -42.61
C VAL A 16 -25.44 1.68 -41.67
N SER A 17 -26.31 1.48 -40.70
CA SER A 17 -26.61 2.48 -39.70
C SER A 17 -25.48 2.63 -38.68
N HIS A 18 -25.33 3.82 -38.07
CA HIS A 18 -24.40 4.07 -36.99
C HIS A 18 -24.51 3.07 -35.81
N PRO A 19 -25.73 2.70 -35.31
CA PRO A 19 -25.87 1.65 -34.30
C PRO A 19 -25.34 0.29 -34.76
N THR A 20 -25.48 -0.06 -36.05
CA THR A 20 -24.94 -1.29 -36.62
C THR A 20 -23.42 -1.33 -36.53
N VAL A 21 -22.74 -0.22 -36.89
CA VAL A 21 -21.26 -0.09 -36.72
C VAL A 21 -20.85 -0.27 -35.27
N SER A 22 -21.50 0.44 -34.36
CA SER A 22 -21.20 0.34 -32.93
C SER A 22 -21.37 -1.07 -32.37
N ARG A 23 -22.41 -1.80 -32.82
CA ARG A 23 -22.64 -3.20 -32.40
C ARG A 23 -21.61 -4.15 -33.06
N ALA A 24 -21.29 -3.97 -34.33
CA ALA A 24 -20.31 -4.80 -35.05
C ALA A 24 -18.90 -4.68 -34.43
N LEU A 25 -18.45 -3.46 -34.06
CA LEU A 25 -17.16 -3.24 -33.42
C LEU A 25 -17.08 -3.83 -32.01
N LYS A 26 -18.25 -4.11 -31.38
CA LYS A 26 -18.35 -4.81 -30.08
C LYS A 26 -18.60 -6.30 -30.21
N ASN A 27 -18.48 -6.87 -31.41
CA ASN A 27 -18.76 -8.29 -31.70
C ASN A 27 -20.17 -8.75 -31.25
N ASN A 28 -21.18 -7.88 -31.36
CA ASN A 28 -22.53 -8.19 -30.94
C ASN A 28 -23.12 -9.28 -31.84
N PRO A 29 -23.68 -10.38 -31.29
CA PRO A 29 -24.19 -11.53 -32.06
C PRO A 29 -25.38 -11.20 -32.97
N LEU A 30 -26.04 -10.07 -32.78
CA LEU A 30 -27.12 -9.61 -33.66
C LEU A 30 -26.62 -9.10 -35.04
N ILE A 31 -25.31 -8.96 -35.21
CA ILE A 31 -24.70 -8.55 -36.49
C ILE A 31 -24.11 -9.78 -37.18
N SER A 32 -24.49 -9.98 -38.43
CA SER A 32 -23.94 -11.11 -39.22
C SER A 32 -22.41 -10.99 -39.31
N GLN A 33 -21.75 -12.15 -39.34
CA GLN A 33 -20.30 -12.21 -39.40
C GLN A 33 -19.72 -11.43 -40.58
N SER A 34 -20.33 -11.59 -41.79
CA SER A 34 -19.91 -10.91 -43.02
C SER A 34 -20.00 -9.37 -42.89
N THR A 35 -21.07 -8.86 -42.27
CA THR A 35 -21.24 -7.43 -42.00
C THR A 35 -20.22 -6.93 -40.96
N GLY A 36 -20.00 -7.72 -39.89
CA GLY A 36 -19.00 -7.41 -38.85
C GLY A 36 -17.60 -7.33 -39.44
N ASP A 37 -17.20 -8.31 -40.27
CA ASP A 37 -15.86 -8.35 -40.89
C ASP A 37 -15.63 -7.16 -41.83
N ARG A 38 -16.65 -6.81 -42.64
CA ARG A 38 -16.59 -5.62 -43.52
C ARG A 38 -16.37 -4.34 -42.69
N ILE A 39 -17.12 -4.16 -41.61
CA ILE A 39 -17.02 -2.97 -40.76
C ILE A 39 -15.66 -2.90 -40.08
N ARG A 40 -15.16 -4.03 -39.53
CA ARG A 40 -13.83 -4.09 -38.90
C ARG A 40 -12.72 -3.79 -39.88
N ARG A 41 -12.80 -4.28 -41.09
CA ARG A 41 -11.83 -4.00 -42.18
C ARG A 41 -11.81 -2.51 -42.49
N ILE A 42 -12.96 -1.88 -42.74
CA ILE A 42 -13.05 -0.43 -43.02
C ILE A 42 -12.48 0.37 -41.86
N ALA A 43 -12.79 0.00 -40.61
CA ALA A 43 -12.27 0.64 -39.42
C ALA A 43 -10.74 0.56 -39.34
N ALA A 44 -10.16 -0.61 -39.63
CA ALA A 44 -8.71 -0.84 -39.62
C ALA A 44 -8.00 -0.07 -40.76
N GLU A 45 -8.52 -0.11 -41.98
CA GLU A 45 -7.96 0.59 -43.15
C GLU A 45 -7.89 2.11 -42.95
N HIS A 46 -8.83 2.66 -42.17
CA HIS A 46 -8.91 4.10 -41.91
C HIS A 46 -8.35 4.49 -40.52
N GLY A 47 -7.72 3.57 -39.81
CA GLY A 47 -7.11 3.84 -38.51
C GLY A 47 -8.13 4.29 -37.44
N TYR A 48 -9.34 3.75 -37.47
CA TYR A 48 -10.35 4.09 -36.48
C TYR A 48 -9.91 3.65 -35.09
N GLN A 49 -9.90 4.60 -34.17
CA GLN A 49 -9.73 4.35 -32.73
C GLN A 49 -11.03 4.71 -32.00
N PRO A 50 -11.59 3.81 -31.19
CA PRO A 50 -12.75 4.13 -30.37
C PRO A 50 -12.46 5.36 -29.49
N ASN A 51 -13.32 6.36 -29.55
CA ASN A 51 -13.21 7.50 -28.67
C ASN A 51 -13.73 7.12 -27.27
N LEU A 52 -12.82 6.85 -26.35
CA LEU A 52 -13.14 6.45 -24.98
C LEU A 52 -13.97 7.52 -24.24
N ASN A 53 -13.72 8.81 -24.49
CA ASN A 53 -14.50 9.90 -23.91
C ASN A 53 -15.96 9.89 -24.41
N ALA A 54 -16.19 9.62 -25.71
CA ALA A 54 -17.53 9.50 -26.23
C ALA A 54 -18.25 8.24 -25.70
N ARG A 55 -17.49 7.15 -25.44
CA ARG A 55 -18.02 5.93 -24.81
C ARG A 55 -18.42 6.20 -23.36
N SER A 56 -17.57 6.91 -22.60
CA SER A 56 -17.83 7.20 -21.18
C SER A 56 -19.08 8.06 -20.97
N LEU A 57 -19.36 8.99 -21.88
CA LEU A 57 -20.59 9.80 -21.88
C LEU A 57 -21.87 8.94 -22.04
N VAL A 58 -21.79 7.89 -22.84
CA VAL A 58 -22.94 6.99 -23.08
C VAL A 58 -23.08 5.94 -22.00
N THR A 59 -21.97 5.38 -21.53
CA THR A 59 -21.96 4.29 -20.52
C THR A 59 -21.97 4.81 -19.09
N GLN A 60 -21.70 6.11 -18.89
CA GLN A 60 -21.44 6.72 -17.59
C GLN A 60 -20.31 6.01 -16.81
N ARG A 61 -19.35 5.44 -17.56
CA ARG A 61 -18.16 4.76 -17.05
C ARG A 61 -16.93 5.19 -17.84
N SER A 62 -15.90 5.54 -17.11
CA SER A 62 -14.59 5.89 -17.68
C SER A 62 -13.71 4.66 -17.92
N ASN A 63 -13.93 3.58 -17.16
CA ASN A 63 -13.04 2.44 -17.01
C ASN A 63 -11.64 2.84 -16.48
N PHE A 64 -11.57 3.93 -15.72
CA PHE A 64 -10.37 4.35 -15.00
C PHE A 64 -10.58 4.32 -13.51
N ILE A 65 -9.57 3.82 -12.79
CA ILE A 65 -9.48 3.89 -11.33
C ILE A 65 -8.29 4.79 -10.98
N GLY A 66 -8.51 5.73 -10.07
CA GLY A 66 -7.44 6.55 -9.51
C GLY A 66 -6.76 5.85 -8.35
N CYS A 67 -5.42 5.86 -8.33
CA CYS A 67 -4.63 5.41 -7.20
C CYS A 67 -3.81 6.59 -6.68
N VAL A 68 -4.07 7.03 -5.46
CA VAL A 68 -3.28 8.05 -4.77
C VAL A 68 -2.33 7.36 -3.80
N VAL A 69 -1.04 7.63 -3.93
CA VAL A 69 0.03 7.02 -3.12
C VAL A 69 0.88 8.08 -2.44
N THR A 70 1.54 7.72 -1.36
CA THR A 70 2.46 8.61 -0.64
C THR A 70 3.79 8.77 -1.34
N ASP A 71 4.40 7.66 -1.78
CA ASP A 71 5.65 7.66 -2.54
C ASP A 71 5.69 6.50 -3.54
N ILE A 72 5.81 6.82 -4.82
CA ILE A 72 5.91 5.81 -5.88
C ILE A 72 7.18 4.96 -5.80
N ALA A 73 8.21 5.45 -5.11
CA ALA A 73 9.47 4.72 -4.91
C ALA A 73 9.41 3.72 -3.76
N ASP A 74 8.35 3.73 -2.96
CA ASP A 74 8.17 2.77 -1.86
C ASP A 74 7.84 1.37 -2.41
N PRO A 75 8.69 0.35 -2.15
CA PRO A 75 8.44 -1.02 -2.62
C PRO A 75 7.13 -1.63 -2.09
N PHE A 76 6.68 -1.25 -0.90
CA PHE A 76 5.37 -1.64 -0.37
C PHE A 76 4.25 -1.23 -1.32
N ILE A 77 4.28 0.03 -1.76
CA ILE A 77 3.29 0.57 -2.69
C ILE A 77 3.35 -0.15 -4.04
N GLY A 78 4.54 -0.46 -4.53
CA GLY A 78 4.73 -1.21 -5.78
C GLY A 78 4.04 -2.58 -5.77
N GLU A 79 4.18 -3.34 -4.69
CA GLU A 79 3.53 -4.66 -4.53
C GLU A 79 1.99 -4.54 -4.41
N VAL A 80 1.50 -3.55 -3.66
CA VAL A 80 0.05 -3.29 -3.55
C VAL A 80 -0.52 -2.93 -4.92
N ILE A 81 0.12 -2.01 -5.66
CA ILE A 81 -0.32 -1.60 -7.00
C ILE A 81 -0.29 -2.78 -7.99
N SER A 82 0.69 -3.69 -7.88
CA SER A 82 0.72 -4.90 -8.70
C SER A 82 -0.52 -5.77 -8.49
N GLY A 83 -1.00 -5.90 -7.25
CA GLY A 83 -2.26 -6.61 -6.96
C GLY A 83 -3.49 -5.87 -7.49
N VAL A 84 -3.52 -4.54 -7.37
CA VAL A 84 -4.58 -3.69 -7.91
C VAL A 84 -4.65 -3.82 -9.44
N GLU A 85 -3.52 -3.72 -10.11
CA GLU A 85 -3.41 -3.79 -11.58
C GLU A 85 -3.86 -5.14 -12.11
N GLN A 86 -3.45 -6.23 -11.48
CA GLN A 86 -3.86 -7.58 -11.87
C GLN A 86 -5.38 -7.73 -11.93
N VAL A 87 -6.11 -7.23 -10.92
CA VAL A 87 -7.58 -7.29 -10.90
C VAL A 87 -8.19 -6.26 -11.85
N ALA A 88 -7.62 -5.06 -11.95
CA ALA A 88 -8.08 -4.02 -12.86
C ALA A 88 -8.06 -4.50 -14.32
N ALA A 89 -6.95 -5.10 -14.75
CA ALA A 89 -6.78 -5.63 -16.11
C ALA A 89 -7.81 -6.74 -16.44
N GLN A 90 -8.11 -7.63 -15.48
CA GLN A 90 -9.12 -8.68 -15.65
C GLN A 90 -10.54 -8.10 -15.90
N HIS A 91 -10.79 -6.88 -15.45
CA HIS A 91 -12.08 -6.20 -15.58
C HIS A 91 -12.06 -5.02 -16.57
N GLU A 92 -11.06 -4.96 -17.45
CA GLU A 92 -10.89 -3.91 -18.47
C GLU A 92 -10.77 -2.49 -17.89
N TYR A 93 -10.24 -2.35 -16.67
CA TYR A 93 -9.92 -1.06 -16.06
C TYR A 93 -8.45 -0.70 -16.24
N SER A 94 -8.19 0.59 -16.41
CA SER A 94 -6.85 1.17 -16.37
C SER A 94 -6.65 1.98 -15.09
N ILE A 95 -5.41 2.05 -14.60
CA ILE A 95 -5.06 2.77 -13.38
C ILE A 95 -4.43 4.13 -13.72
N ILE A 96 -4.84 5.18 -13.02
CA ILE A 96 -4.18 6.48 -13.02
C ILE A 96 -3.51 6.66 -11.66
N LEU A 97 -2.19 6.62 -11.64
CA LEU A 97 -1.39 6.78 -10.43
C LEU A 97 -1.03 8.24 -10.18
N THR A 98 -1.20 8.71 -8.95
CA THR A 98 -0.83 10.06 -8.51
C THR A 98 -0.05 9.99 -7.20
N ASN A 99 1.12 10.65 -7.14
CA ASN A 99 1.98 10.71 -5.98
C ASN A 99 1.70 11.97 -5.14
N SER A 100 1.35 11.82 -3.86
CA SER A 100 1.13 12.92 -2.92
C SER A 100 2.43 13.41 -2.24
N GLY A 101 3.48 12.58 -2.22
CA GLY A 101 4.72 12.88 -1.52
C GLY A 101 4.56 12.94 0.00
N GLY A 102 3.55 12.28 0.55
CA GLY A 102 3.25 12.32 1.99
C GLY A 102 2.67 13.67 2.48
N ASP A 103 2.26 14.54 1.57
CA ASP A 103 1.65 15.85 1.86
C ASP A 103 0.12 15.74 1.83
N PRO A 104 -0.60 15.98 2.95
CA PRO A 104 -2.07 15.88 3.01
C PRO A 104 -2.80 16.82 2.04
N ASP A 105 -2.26 18.00 1.79
CA ASP A 105 -2.87 18.96 0.86
C ASP A 105 -2.70 18.50 -0.60
N ARG A 106 -1.53 17.93 -0.93
CA ARG A 106 -1.30 17.32 -2.24
C ARG A 106 -2.17 16.10 -2.44
N GLU A 107 -2.35 15.27 -1.40
CA GLU A 107 -3.26 14.11 -1.43
C GLU A 107 -4.68 14.55 -1.75
N THR A 108 -5.20 15.56 -1.05
CA THR A 108 -6.51 16.15 -1.30
C THR A 108 -6.66 16.69 -2.73
N ARG A 109 -5.65 17.41 -3.23
CA ARG A 109 -5.65 17.92 -4.61
C ARG A 109 -5.60 16.79 -5.64
N ALA A 110 -4.84 15.73 -5.37
CA ALA A 110 -4.74 14.55 -6.24
C ALA A 110 -6.10 13.87 -6.38
N VAL A 111 -6.78 13.61 -5.26
CA VAL A 111 -8.13 13.03 -5.30
C VAL A 111 -9.10 13.93 -6.06
N ARG A 112 -9.10 15.24 -5.80
CA ARG A 112 -9.94 16.18 -6.53
C ARG A 112 -9.72 16.12 -8.04
N SER A 113 -8.46 16.17 -8.48
CA SER A 113 -8.09 16.09 -9.90
C SER A 113 -8.56 14.78 -10.56
N LEU A 114 -8.53 13.68 -9.84
CA LEU A 114 -9.04 12.39 -10.32
C LEU A 114 -10.57 12.42 -10.46
N VAL A 115 -11.26 12.97 -9.46
CA VAL A 115 -12.73 13.11 -9.47
C VAL A 115 -13.20 14.03 -10.61
N GLU A 116 -12.50 15.12 -10.88
CA GLU A 116 -12.79 16.04 -12.00
C GLU A 116 -12.63 15.36 -13.37
N ARG A 117 -11.80 14.33 -13.46
CA ARG A 117 -11.62 13.49 -14.67
C ARG A 117 -12.69 12.42 -14.84
N ALA A 118 -13.72 12.41 -13.97
CA ALA A 118 -14.84 11.48 -13.99
C ALA A 118 -14.41 10.01 -13.96
N ILE A 119 -13.37 9.68 -13.14
CA ILE A 119 -12.97 8.29 -12.90
C ILE A 119 -14.07 7.55 -12.12
N ASP A 120 -14.07 6.21 -12.21
CA ASP A 120 -15.15 5.40 -11.64
C ASP A 120 -14.98 5.15 -10.13
N GLY A 121 -13.74 5.23 -9.61
CA GLY A 121 -13.43 5.07 -8.19
C GLY A 121 -11.99 5.40 -7.84
N VAL A 122 -11.68 5.50 -6.55
CA VAL A 122 -10.35 5.87 -6.03
C VAL A 122 -9.87 4.86 -4.99
N LEU A 123 -8.62 4.45 -5.11
CA LEU A 123 -7.83 3.78 -4.06
C LEU A 123 -6.87 4.81 -3.45
N VAL A 124 -6.79 4.89 -2.13
CA VAL A 124 -5.80 5.72 -1.44
C VAL A 124 -4.94 4.82 -0.58
N ILE A 125 -3.63 4.79 -0.86
CA ILE A 125 -2.68 3.85 -0.27
C ILE A 125 -1.77 4.61 0.70
N ALA A 126 -1.69 4.13 1.94
CA ALA A 126 -0.90 4.72 3.02
C ALA A 126 -1.21 6.22 3.25
N ALA A 127 -2.48 6.60 3.18
CA ALA A 127 -2.93 7.98 3.27
C ALA A 127 -2.39 8.73 4.49
N MET A 128 -1.94 9.96 4.27
CA MET A 128 -1.39 10.85 5.31
C MET A 128 -2.42 11.88 5.80
N ALA A 129 -3.49 12.12 5.04
CA ALA A 129 -4.59 13.01 5.43
C ALA A 129 -5.40 12.41 6.60
N GLY A 130 -4.76 12.25 7.75
CA GLY A 130 -5.29 11.57 8.94
C GLY A 130 -6.38 12.31 9.69
N GLY A 131 -6.96 13.37 9.17
CA GLY A 131 -7.79 14.21 10.01
C GLY A 131 -9.22 14.47 9.54
N ALA A 132 -9.42 14.86 8.33
CA ALA A 132 -10.74 15.23 7.87
C ALA A 132 -11.04 14.60 6.52
N PRO A 133 -12.15 13.88 6.37
CA PRO A 133 -12.67 13.64 5.04
C PRO A 133 -12.85 15.00 4.41
N SER A 134 -12.07 15.29 3.37
CA SER A 134 -12.36 16.46 2.56
C SER A 134 -13.86 16.38 2.19
N PRO A 135 -14.65 17.46 2.32
CA PRO A 135 -16.04 17.49 1.89
C PRO A 135 -16.24 16.94 0.48
N TYR A 136 -15.19 16.96 -0.34
CA TYR A 136 -15.15 16.40 -1.69
C TYR A 136 -15.40 14.89 -1.76
N PHE A 137 -15.10 14.13 -0.69
CA PHE A 137 -15.40 12.69 -0.66
C PHE A 137 -16.89 12.41 -0.42
N SER A 138 -17.60 13.34 0.22
CA SER A 138 -19.02 13.19 0.54
C SER A 138 -19.97 13.80 -0.48
N GLU A 139 -19.53 14.81 -1.24
CA GLU A 139 -20.39 15.55 -2.18
C GLU A 139 -20.55 14.87 -3.55
N ARG A 140 -19.57 14.08 -3.96
CA ARG A 140 -19.67 13.27 -5.19
C ARG A 140 -19.59 11.81 -4.78
N GLU A 141 -20.61 11.03 -5.07
CA GLU A 141 -20.79 9.61 -4.74
C GLU A 141 -19.75 8.69 -5.44
N ILE A 142 -18.47 9.09 -5.46
CA ILE A 142 -17.41 8.26 -6.03
C ILE A 142 -16.91 7.31 -4.95
N PRO A 143 -16.92 6.00 -5.19
CA PRO A 143 -16.42 5.00 -4.26
C PRO A 143 -14.94 5.21 -3.96
N ILE A 144 -14.57 5.12 -2.67
CA ILE A 144 -13.19 5.21 -2.20
C ILE A 144 -12.90 4.03 -1.29
N VAL A 145 -11.76 3.38 -1.50
CA VAL A 145 -11.22 2.34 -0.63
C VAL A 145 -9.83 2.76 -0.16
N LEU A 146 -9.63 2.70 1.16
CA LEU A 146 -8.33 2.97 1.77
C LEU A 146 -7.54 1.67 1.92
N ILE A 147 -6.23 1.73 1.70
CA ILE A 147 -5.31 0.61 1.93
C ILE A 147 -4.24 1.06 2.93
N ASN A 148 -4.04 0.22 3.96
CA ASN A 148 -3.10 0.45 5.06
C ASN A 148 -3.33 1.79 5.76
N ASN A 149 -4.58 2.10 6.02
CA ASN A 149 -4.99 3.28 6.78
C ASN A 149 -6.31 3.05 7.51
N HIS A 150 -6.40 3.57 8.74
CA HIS A 150 -7.63 3.65 9.51
C HIS A 150 -8.06 5.11 9.60
N HIS A 151 -9.16 5.46 8.97
CA HIS A 151 -9.76 6.76 9.18
C HIS A 151 -10.83 6.65 10.27
N PRO A 152 -10.82 7.50 11.32
CA PRO A 152 -11.83 7.48 12.40
C PRO A 152 -13.23 7.92 11.96
N GLY A 153 -13.38 8.48 10.77
CA GLY A 153 -14.65 8.97 10.23
C GLY A 153 -15.55 7.86 9.66
N ASN A 154 -16.78 8.26 9.30
CA ASN A 154 -17.82 7.40 8.74
C ASN A 154 -17.56 6.87 7.33
N PHE A 155 -16.44 7.21 6.74
CA PHE A 155 -15.95 6.49 5.62
C PHE A 155 -15.52 5.13 6.19
N VAL A 156 -15.85 3.98 5.74
CA VAL A 156 -15.27 3.85 4.48
C VAL A 156 -14.88 2.41 4.40
N HIS A 157 -14.70 2.00 3.28
CA HIS A 157 -14.14 0.71 2.94
C HIS A 157 -12.64 0.79 3.12
N SER A 158 -12.05 -0.15 3.85
CA SER A 158 -10.60 -0.22 4.05
C SER A 158 -10.07 -1.64 4.09
N ILE A 159 -8.85 -1.81 3.57
CA ILE A 159 -8.06 -3.03 3.67
C ILE A 159 -6.82 -2.70 4.48
N ASN A 160 -6.62 -3.40 5.58
CA ASN A 160 -5.50 -3.17 6.48
C ASN A 160 -4.79 -4.48 6.83
N VAL A 161 -3.56 -4.38 7.31
CA VAL A 161 -2.89 -5.50 7.98
C VAL A 161 -3.11 -5.39 9.50
N ALA A 162 -3.02 -6.53 10.20
CA ALA A 162 -3.10 -6.57 11.67
C ALA A 162 -1.81 -6.01 12.31
N ASN A 163 -1.60 -4.68 12.19
CA ASN A 163 -0.38 -3.98 12.62
C ASN A 163 -0.05 -4.22 14.09
N PHE A 164 -1.06 -4.13 14.98
CA PHE A 164 -0.88 -4.37 16.41
C PHE A 164 -0.41 -5.80 16.70
N ASP A 165 -1.07 -6.80 16.12
CA ASP A 165 -0.74 -8.21 16.33
C ASP A 165 0.63 -8.56 15.75
N GLY A 166 0.96 -8.07 14.57
CA GLY A 166 2.26 -8.26 13.94
C GLY A 166 3.39 -7.72 14.82
N ALA A 167 3.27 -6.47 15.28
CA ALA A 167 4.27 -5.85 16.14
C ALA A 167 4.36 -6.53 17.52
N GLN A 168 3.23 -7.00 18.05
CA GLN A 168 3.23 -7.77 19.28
C GLN A 168 3.97 -9.11 19.12
N ARG A 169 3.73 -9.84 18.01
CA ARG A 169 4.38 -11.12 17.73
C ARG A 169 5.89 -10.99 17.54
N ILE A 170 6.35 -10.03 16.75
CA ILE A 170 7.77 -9.85 16.50
C ILE A 170 8.52 -9.39 17.76
N THR A 171 7.86 -8.60 18.62
CA THR A 171 8.43 -8.20 19.90
C THR A 171 8.48 -9.38 20.87
N HIS A 172 7.45 -10.24 20.90
CA HIS A 172 7.47 -11.48 21.69
C HIS A 172 8.59 -12.41 21.24
N HIS A 173 8.82 -12.57 19.95
CA HIS A 173 9.94 -13.35 19.42
C HIS A 173 11.28 -12.88 20.02
N LEU A 174 11.55 -11.58 20.08
CA LEU A 174 12.76 -11.04 20.69
C LEU A 174 12.81 -11.30 22.21
N LEU A 175 11.66 -11.20 22.89
CA LEU A 175 11.55 -11.51 24.32
C LEU A 175 11.82 -12.98 24.63
N ASP A 176 11.35 -13.89 23.76
CA ASP A 176 11.56 -15.34 23.86
C ASP A 176 13.04 -15.70 23.63
N LEU A 177 13.76 -14.93 22.82
CA LEU A 177 15.21 -15.01 22.64
C LEU A 177 16.01 -14.44 23.82
N GLY A 178 15.34 -13.97 24.88
CA GLY A 178 15.96 -13.48 26.11
C GLY A 178 16.23 -11.97 26.16
N HIS A 179 15.95 -11.22 25.10
CA HIS A 179 16.13 -9.77 25.08
C HIS A 179 15.19 -9.08 26.08
N ARG A 180 15.71 -8.09 26.80
CA ARG A 180 14.94 -7.27 27.75
C ARG A 180 15.13 -5.77 27.50
N GLN A 181 16.23 -5.39 26.86
CA GLN A 181 16.50 -4.03 26.38
C GLN A 181 16.24 -4.02 24.89
N ILE A 182 14.98 -3.78 24.52
CA ILE A 182 14.51 -3.80 23.14
C ILE A 182 14.20 -2.36 22.71
N GLY A 183 14.93 -1.86 21.71
CA GLY A 183 14.66 -0.57 21.10
C GLY A 183 13.49 -0.61 20.14
N TYR A 184 12.89 0.55 19.86
CA TYR A 184 11.89 0.74 18.84
C TYR A 184 12.25 1.94 17.97
N ILE A 185 12.33 1.77 16.65
CA ILE A 185 12.48 2.86 15.70
C ILE A 185 11.18 2.97 14.91
N GLY A 186 10.33 3.91 15.33
CA GLY A 186 9.03 4.19 14.75
C GLY A 186 9.09 5.20 13.60
N ASN A 187 7.96 5.38 12.91
CA ASN A 187 7.80 6.35 11.84
C ASN A 187 6.99 7.55 12.34
N ARG A 188 7.61 8.73 12.46
CA ARG A 188 6.95 9.97 12.91
C ARG A 188 5.79 10.43 12.01
N PHE A 189 5.75 9.93 10.76
CA PHE A 189 4.71 10.19 9.79
C PHE A 189 3.80 8.97 9.52
N GLY A 190 4.02 7.85 10.24
CA GLY A 190 3.35 6.58 9.98
C GLY A 190 1.87 6.52 10.38
N GLY A 191 1.31 7.61 10.91
CA GLY A 191 -0.11 7.70 11.24
C GLY A 191 -0.60 6.55 12.13
N GLN A 192 -1.73 5.95 11.77
CA GLN A 192 -2.34 4.88 12.55
C GLN A 192 -1.52 3.58 12.52
N SER A 193 -0.84 3.28 11.42
CA SER A 193 0.00 2.07 11.32
C SER A 193 1.13 2.09 12.34
N ASP A 194 1.83 3.24 12.50
CA ASP A 194 2.88 3.37 13.52
C ASP A 194 2.30 3.29 14.93
N GLN A 195 1.19 3.97 15.20
CA GLN A 195 0.54 3.91 16.50
C GLN A 195 0.18 2.48 16.89
N ASP A 196 -0.36 1.68 15.97
CA ASP A 196 -0.75 0.30 16.24
C ASP A 196 0.48 -0.60 16.40
N ARG A 197 1.53 -0.45 15.58
CA ARG A 197 2.80 -1.17 15.75
C ARG A 197 3.46 -0.82 17.09
N TYR A 198 3.52 0.45 17.43
CA TYR A 198 4.05 0.91 18.72
C TYR A 198 3.24 0.37 19.91
N ARG A 199 1.90 0.37 19.81
CA ARG A 199 1.04 -0.22 20.85
C ARG A 199 1.28 -1.73 20.99
N GLY A 200 1.46 -2.45 19.89
CA GLY A 200 1.80 -3.87 19.87
C GLY A 200 3.13 -4.15 20.57
N TYR A 201 4.18 -3.38 20.24
CA TYR A 201 5.48 -3.42 20.92
C TYR A 201 5.32 -3.22 22.43
N ARG A 202 4.65 -2.16 22.86
CA ARG A 202 4.42 -1.87 24.28
C ARG A 202 3.61 -2.96 24.99
N ALA A 203 2.61 -3.51 24.32
CA ALA A 203 1.78 -4.59 24.87
C ALA A 203 2.60 -5.86 25.10
N ALA A 204 3.53 -6.19 24.20
CA ALA A 204 4.44 -7.33 24.38
C ALA A 204 5.35 -7.15 25.59
N LEU A 205 6.01 -6.00 25.73
CA LEU A 205 6.84 -5.69 26.90
C LEU A 205 6.04 -5.80 28.21
N LYS A 206 4.85 -5.20 28.25
CA LYS A 206 3.97 -5.26 29.43
C LYS A 206 3.60 -6.70 29.80
N LYS A 207 3.23 -7.53 28.82
CA LYS A 207 2.86 -8.93 29.04
C LYS A 207 4.03 -9.75 29.58
N ALA A 208 5.25 -9.46 29.10
CA ALA A 208 6.48 -10.09 29.59
C ALA A 208 7.04 -9.47 30.89
N ARG A 209 6.34 -8.47 31.48
CA ARG A 209 6.77 -7.72 32.66
C ARG A 209 8.16 -7.06 32.50
N VAL A 210 8.51 -6.68 31.26
CA VAL A 210 9.72 -5.92 30.97
C VAL A 210 9.42 -4.43 31.13
N ARG A 211 10.32 -3.72 31.86
CA ARG A 211 10.18 -2.27 32.06
C ARG A 211 10.26 -1.55 30.72
N TYR A 212 9.27 -0.74 30.46
CA TYR A 212 9.32 0.19 29.33
C TYR A 212 10.33 1.32 29.64
N ALA A 213 11.19 1.64 28.68
CA ALA A 213 12.18 2.70 28.74
C ALA A 213 11.97 3.64 27.55
N SER A 214 11.54 4.87 27.81
CA SER A 214 11.23 5.85 26.75
C SER A 214 12.45 6.24 25.93
N GLU A 215 13.63 6.18 26.52
CA GLU A 215 14.92 6.45 25.86
C GLU A 215 15.26 5.44 24.76
N LEU A 216 14.67 4.23 24.80
CA LEU A 216 14.82 3.21 23.77
C LEU A 216 13.83 3.39 22.59
N VAL A 217 13.03 4.45 22.60
CA VAL A 217 12.04 4.70 21.54
C VAL A 217 12.43 5.94 20.76
N ILE A 218 12.69 5.76 19.47
CA ILE A 218 13.02 6.84 18.53
C ILE A 218 11.96 6.88 17.46
N HIS A 219 11.43 8.06 17.14
CA HIS A 219 10.56 8.27 16.00
C HIS A 219 11.34 8.99 14.90
N ALA A 220 11.62 8.28 13.81
CA ALA A 220 12.36 8.78 12.66
C ALA A 220 11.46 8.86 11.42
N GLU A 221 12.01 9.15 10.27
CA GLU A 221 11.36 8.96 8.98
C GLU A 221 11.48 7.49 8.56
N SER A 222 10.44 6.93 7.93
CA SER A 222 10.53 5.63 7.27
C SER A 222 11.39 5.77 6.01
N SER A 223 12.69 5.65 6.20
CA SER A 223 13.71 5.76 5.14
C SER A 223 15.03 5.14 5.61
N LEU A 224 15.92 4.85 4.66
CA LEU A 224 17.27 4.37 4.97
C LEU A 224 18.01 5.31 5.92
N GLU A 225 17.92 6.61 5.66
CA GLU A 225 18.58 7.62 6.46
C GLU A 225 17.93 7.78 7.85
N GLY A 226 16.60 7.69 7.92
CA GLY A 226 15.87 7.71 9.20
C GLY A 226 16.23 6.51 10.07
N GLY A 227 16.27 5.31 9.49
CA GLY A 227 16.71 4.09 10.18
C GLY A 227 18.16 4.16 10.65
N TYR A 228 19.06 4.70 9.81
CA TYR A 228 20.46 4.92 10.18
C TYR A 228 20.59 5.87 11.37
N ARG A 229 19.96 7.04 11.30
CA ARG A 229 20.01 8.04 12.38
C ARG A 229 19.33 7.55 13.66
N GLY A 230 18.19 6.88 13.53
CA GLY A 230 17.47 6.33 14.68
C GLY A 230 18.30 5.27 15.42
N MET A 231 18.92 4.35 14.68
CA MET A 231 19.79 3.34 15.26
C MET A 231 21.05 3.96 15.88
N LYS A 232 21.65 4.97 15.22
CA LYS A 232 22.79 5.70 15.79
C LYS A 232 22.45 6.33 17.14
N GLN A 233 21.28 6.97 17.26
CA GLN A 233 20.84 7.53 18.55
C GLN A 233 20.69 6.45 19.63
N LEU A 234 20.17 5.27 19.29
CA LEU A 234 20.08 4.14 20.21
C LEU A 234 21.45 3.62 20.65
N LEU A 235 22.43 3.62 19.73
CA LEU A 235 23.82 3.21 20.01
C LEU A 235 24.60 4.24 20.86
N ASP A 236 24.22 5.52 20.79
CA ASP A 236 24.82 6.59 21.58
C ASP A 236 24.32 6.60 23.04
N LEU A 237 23.29 5.78 23.39
CA LEU A 237 22.79 5.69 24.76
C LEU A 237 23.80 5.00 25.69
N ARG A 238 23.82 5.43 26.95
CA ARG A 238 24.62 4.74 27.99
C ARG A 238 24.23 3.26 28.13
N THR A 239 22.94 2.98 28.05
CA THR A 239 22.40 1.62 28.07
C THR A 239 21.84 1.31 26.68
N GLN A 240 22.66 0.64 25.87
CA GLN A 240 22.30 0.30 24.50
C GLN A 240 21.25 -0.84 24.45
N PRO A 241 20.37 -0.86 23.44
CA PRO A 241 19.47 -2.00 23.22
C PRO A 241 20.27 -3.24 22.78
N THR A 242 19.79 -4.42 23.14
CA THR A 242 20.32 -5.69 22.65
C THR A 242 19.55 -6.20 21.44
N ALA A 243 18.38 -5.63 21.19
CA ALA A 243 17.54 -5.87 20.01
C ALA A 243 16.77 -4.60 19.65
N VAL A 244 16.37 -4.46 18.39
CA VAL A 244 15.56 -3.35 17.92
C VAL A 244 14.43 -3.84 17.03
N VAL A 245 13.23 -3.30 17.24
CA VAL A 245 12.09 -3.43 16.33
C VAL A 245 12.02 -2.14 15.51
N CYS A 246 12.15 -2.28 14.20
CA CYS A 246 12.02 -1.19 13.25
C CYS A 246 10.60 -1.11 12.71
N TYR A 247 10.14 0.12 12.41
CA TYR A 247 8.81 0.36 11.84
C TYR A 247 8.57 -0.50 10.60
N ASP A 248 9.55 -0.54 9.68
CA ASP A 248 9.53 -1.31 8.44
C ASP A 248 10.91 -1.86 8.07
N ASP A 249 10.99 -2.60 6.97
CA ASP A 249 12.23 -3.20 6.49
C ASP A 249 13.21 -2.16 5.92
N ILE A 250 12.72 -1.04 5.39
CA ILE A 250 13.58 0.06 4.92
C ILE A 250 14.29 0.72 6.11
N THR A 251 13.57 0.96 7.19
CA THR A 251 14.13 1.45 8.46
C THR A 251 15.14 0.44 9.03
N ALA A 252 14.82 -0.87 8.96
CA ALA A 252 15.72 -1.92 9.41
C ALA A 252 17.03 -1.94 8.58
N LEU A 253 16.95 -1.77 7.27
CA LEU A 253 18.15 -1.69 6.40
C LEU A 253 19.04 -0.49 6.77
N GLY A 254 18.42 0.65 7.11
CA GLY A 254 19.15 1.80 7.66
C GLY A 254 19.82 1.49 8.99
N ALA A 255 19.13 0.77 9.89
CA ALA A 255 19.69 0.32 11.17
C ALA A 255 20.89 -0.63 10.98
N TYR A 256 20.82 -1.56 10.02
CA TYR A 256 21.96 -2.42 9.63
C TYR A 256 23.21 -1.60 9.31
N LYS A 257 23.06 -0.58 8.47
CA LYS A 257 24.17 0.30 8.11
C LYS A 257 24.76 0.99 9.35
N SER A 258 23.94 1.47 10.28
CA SER A 258 24.38 2.14 11.49
C SER A 258 25.15 1.19 12.41
N ILE A 259 24.63 -0.03 12.64
CA ILE A 259 25.27 -1.07 13.45
C ILE A 259 26.65 -1.41 12.88
N ARG A 260 26.75 -1.64 11.56
CA ARG A 260 28.03 -1.94 10.89
C ARG A 260 29.01 -0.78 10.96
N THR A 261 28.55 0.46 10.82
CA THR A 261 29.38 1.67 10.93
C THR A 261 29.97 1.81 12.33
N ALA A 262 29.25 1.36 13.36
CA ALA A 262 29.73 1.32 14.74
C ALA A 262 30.68 0.12 15.04
N GLY A 263 31.03 -0.69 14.04
CA GLY A 263 31.88 -1.86 14.21
C GLY A 263 31.18 -3.06 14.88
N LEU A 264 29.84 -3.01 14.98
CA LEU A 264 29.01 -4.06 15.56
C LEU A 264 28.43 -4.95 14.43
N GLN A 265 27.98 -6.14 14.82
CA GLN A 265 27.39 -7.14 13.91
C GLN A 265 25.92 -7.34 14.26
N VAL A 266 25.07 -7.26 13.20
CA VAL A 266 23.65 -7.61 13.33
C VAL A 266 23.51 -9.08 13.74
N SER A 267 22.52 -9.37 14.54
CA SER A 267 22.26 -10.66 15.18
C SER A 267 23.22 -10.97 16.33
N ARG A 268 24.54 -10.91 16.10
CA ARG A 268 25.55 -11.24 17.11
C ARG A 268 25.61 -10.23 18.27
N ASP A 269 25.66 -8.94 17.95
CA ASP A 269 25.77 -7.87 18.93
C ASP A 269 24.41 -7.21 19.17
N ILE A 270 23.61 -7.02 18.12
CA ILE A 270 22.25 -6.44 18.20
C ILE A 270 21.32 -7.21 17.24
N SER A 271 20.25 -7.78 17.77
CA SER A 271 19.18 -8.35 16.97
C SER A 271 18.34 -7.24 16.31
N VAL A 272 18.01 -7.40 15.03
CA VAL A 272 17.18 -6.45 14.29
C VAL A 272 15.95 -7.14 13.73
N ALA A 273 14.79 -6.55 13.93
CA ALA A 273 13.53 -7.02 13.39
C ALA A 273 12.82 -5.91 12.61
N GLY A 274 12.28 -6.26 11.44
CA GLY A 274 11.57 -5.35 10.54
C GLY A 274 10.06 -5.59 10.51
N PHE A 275 9.41 -5.02 9.50
CA PHE A 275 8.01 -5.20 9.17
C PHE A 275 7.85 -4.97 7.67
N ASP A 276 7.07 -5.73 6.96
CA ASP A 276 6.64 -5.72 5.57
C ASP A 276 7.05 -6.98 4.80
N ASP A 277 8.21 -7.54 5.04
CA ASP A 277 8.83 -8.64 4.27
C ASP A 277 9.08 -8.23 2.81
N LEU A 278 9.72 -7.08 2.63
CA LEU A 278 10.10 -6.59 1.32
C LEU A 278 11.08 -7.55 0.64
N PHE A 279 11.09 -7.58 -0.68
CA PHE A 279 11.84 -8.54 -1.50
C PHE A 279 13.32 -8.67 -1.10
N PHE A 280 13.94 -7.59 -0.66
CA PHE A 280 15.36 -7.59 -0.27
C PHE A 280 15.61 -8.20 1.12
N SER A 281 14.59 -8.37 1.97
CA SER A 281 14.75 -8.79 3.37
C SER A 281 15.38 -10.17 3.50
N SER A 282 15.11 -11.07 2.55
CA SER A 282 15.73 -12.39 2.48
C SER A 282 17.14 -12.40 1.88
N TYR A 283 17.59 -11.29 1.23
CA TYR A 283 18.90 -11.15 0.61
C TYR A 283 19.89 -10.35 1.47
N LEU A 284 19.46 -9.83 2.60
CA LEU A 284 20.37 -9.18 3.55
C LEU A 284 21.28 -10.21 4.22
N GLU A 285 22.44 -9.76 4.68
CA GLU A 285 23.39 -10.55 5.45
C GLU A 285 23.66 -9.90 6.81
N PRO A 286 23.13 -10.51 7.87
CA PRO A 286 22.21 -11.67 7.95
C PRO A 286 20.82 -11.31 7.39
N SER A 287 20.04 -12.34 6.92
CA SER A 287 18.69 -12.16 6.40
C SER A 287 17.74 -11.67 7.48
N LEU A 288 16.82 -10.74 7.12
CA LEU A 288 16.02 -9.97 8.08
C LEU A 288 14.79 -10.75 8.57
N THR A 289 14.69 -10.92 9.89
CA THR A 289 13.46 -11.32 10.59
C THR A 289 12.44 -10.18 10.51
N THR A 290 11.24 -10.46 10.03
CA THR A 290 10.24 -9.43 9.74
C THR A 290 8.82 -9.98 9.84
N ILE A 291 7.81 -9.11 9.76
CA ILE A 291 6.41 -9.50 9.57
C ILE A 291 6.09 -9.40 8.08
N ASN A 292 5.73 -10.51 7.46
CA ASN A 292 5.21 -10.51 6.09
C ASN A 292 3.84 -9.85 6.05
N GLN A 293 3.71 -8.77 5.25
CA GLN A 293 2.43 -8.19 4.85
C GLN A 293 2.02 -8.78 3.50
N PRO A 294 0.80 -9.30 3.35
CA PRO A 294 0.33 -9.82 2.06
C PRO A 294 -0.07 -8.67 1.12
N MET A 295 0.91 -7.84 0.73
CA MET A 295 0.72 -6.55 0.02
C MET A 295 -0.06 -6.72 -1.28
N ARG A 296 0.30 -7.71 -2.10
CA ARG A 296 -0.39 -8.01 -3.35
C ARG A 296 -1.85 -8.40 -3.10
N GLU A 297 -2.12 -9.26 -2.12
CA GLU A 297 -3.48 -9.63 -1.72
C GLU A 297 -4.28 -8.41 -1.23
N MET A 298 -3.64 -7.51 -0.48
CA MET A 298 -4.28 -6.25 -0.04
C MET A 298 -4.74 -5.43 -1.25
N GLY A 299 -3.90 -5.32 -2.28
CA GLY A 299 -4.22 -4.64 -3.54
C GLY A 299 -5.36 -5.32 -4.29
N GLU A 300 -5.31 -6.64 -4.42
CA GLU A 300 -6.37 -7.41 -5.08
C GLU A 300 -7.73 -7.26 -4.38
N GLN A 301 -7.75 -7.40 -3.05
CA GLN A 301 -8.98 -7.27 -2.28
C GLN A 301 -9.55 -5.86 -2.32
N ALA A 302 -8.68 -4.84 -2.30
CA ALA A 302 -9.10 -3.45 -2.41
C ALA A 302 -9.74 -3.16 -3.77
N MET A 303 -9.13 -3.64 -4.86
CA MET A 303 -9.68 -3.46 -6.19
C MET A 303 -11.00 -4.21 -6.39
N LYS A 304 -11.11 -5.46 -5.91
CA LYS A 304 -12.37 -6.24 -5.93
C LYS A 304 -13.48 -5.49 -5.18
N LEU A 305 -13.18 -5.00 -3.98
CA LEU A 305 -14.13 -4.21 -3.19
C LEU A 305 -14.56 -2.93 -3.92
N LEU A 306 -13.60 -2.22 -4.53
CA LEU A 306 -13.91 -1.00 -5.28
C LEU A 306 -14.79 -1.29 -6.49
N LEU A 307 -14.53 -2.34 -7.25
CA LEU A 307 -15.36 -2.76 -8.39
C LEU A 307 -16.79 -3.11 -7.97
N ASP A 308 -16.95 -3.77 -6.83
CA ASP A 308 -18.27 -4.05 -6.24
C ASP A 308 -19.03 -2.76 -5.90
N LEU A 309 -18.34 -1.73 -5.43
CA LEU A 309 -18.93 -0.43 -5.11
C LEU A 309 -19.31 0.36 -6.36
N VAL A 310 -18.51 0.25 -7.43
CA VAL A 310 -18.77 0.89 -8.74
C VAL A 310 -19.92 0.21 -9.48
N ALA A 311 -20.28 -1.04 -9.17
CA ALA A 311 -21.30 -1.80 -9.90
C ALA A 311 -22.68 -1.12 -9.81
N PRO A 312 -23.45 -1.07 -10.93
CA PRO A 312 -24.74 -0.35 -11.00
C PRO A 312 -25.79 -0.84 -10.00
N SER A 313 -25.73 -2.11 -9.62
CA SER A 313 -26.65 -2.73 -8.65
C SER A 313 -26.58 -2.12 -7.25
N ARG A 314 -25.55 -1.31 -6.96
CA ARG A 314 -25.37 -0.64 -5.66
C ARG A 314 -25.70 0.86 -5.64
N LYS A 315 -25.97 1.50 -6.78
CA LYS A 315 -26.25 2.95 -6.84
C LYS A 315 -27.40 3.43 -5.93
N ASN A 316 -28.23 2.52 -5.37
CA ASN A 316 -29.35 2.84 -4.48
C ASN A 316 -29.30 2.17 -3.09
N LYS A 317 -28.21 1.46 -2.75
CA LYS A 317 -28.06 0.87 -1.42
C LYS A 317 -27.08 1.69 -0.59
N LYS A 318 -27.49 2.13 0.59
CA LYS A 318 -26.57 2.69 1.60
C LYS A 318 -25.46 1.67 1.80
N SER A 319 -24.24 2.03 1.40
CA SER A 319 -23.07 1.15 1.53
C SER A 319 -22.79 0.95 3.01
N THR A 320 -22.86 -0.30 3.47
CA THR A 320 -22.37 -0.66 4.79
C THR A 320 -20.85 -0.59 4.79
N LYS A 321 -20.28 0.03 5.82
CA LYS A 321 -18.84 0.13 6.05
C LYS A 321 -18.20 -1.28 5.99
N THR A 322 -17.20 -1.46 5.15
CA THR A 322 -16.45 -2.72 5.03
C THR A 322 -15.02 -2.46 5.45
N GLN A 323 -14.57 -3.11 6.51
CA GLN A 323 -13.18 -3.06 6.97
C GLN A 323 -12.64 -4.49 6.98
N ILE A 324 -11.62 -4.75 6.18
CA ILE A 324 -10.94 -6.03 6.10
C ILE A 324 -9.58 -5.86 6.76
N VAL A 325 -9.26 -6.75 7.69
CA VAL A 325 -7.96 -6.80 8.35
C VAL A 325 -7.33 -8.15 8.03
N ILE A 326 -6.20 -8.13 7.35
CA ILE A 326 -5.47 -9.33 6.93
C ILE A 326 -4.35 -9.59 7.94
N PRO A 327 -4.18 -10.82 8.47
CA PRO A 327 -3.10 -11.12 9.38
C PRO A 327 -1.75 -11.15 8.67
N GLY A 328 -0.73 -10.52 9.27
CA GLY A 328 0.66 -10.71 8.86
C GLY A 328 1.26 -12.00 9.44
N GLN A 329 2.31 -12.53 8.81
CA GLN A 329 3.05 -13.70 9.28
C GLN A 329 4.44 -13.31 9.78
N LEU A 330 4.88 -13.87 10.91
CA LEU A 330 6.25 -13.70 11.38
C LEU A 330 7.20 -14.59 10.56
N MET A 331 8.13 -13.96 9.88
CA MET A 331 9.20 -14.59 9.10
C MET A 331 10.49 -14.52 9.92
N VAL A 332 10.78 -15.61 10.64
CA VAL A 332 12.01 -15.72 11.43
C VAL A 332 13.18 -16.03 10.50
N ARG A 333 14.23 -15.19 10.56
CA ARG A 333 15.45 -15.33 9.79
C ARG A 333 16.68 -15.09 10.68
N GLU A 334 17.82 -14.77 10.09
CA GLU A 334 19.12 -14.75 10.76
C GLU A 334 19.44 -13.46 11.53
N SER A 335 18.68 -12.39 11.34
CA SER A 335 18.93 -11.09 11.98
C SER A 335 18.62 -11.04 13.47
N THR A 336 18.02 -12.10 14.00
CA THR A 336 17.70 -12.23 15.42
C THR A 336 18.29 -13.52 15.99
N SER A 337 18.93 -13.41 17.15
CA SER A 337 19.54 -14.56 17.86
C SER A 337 19.28 -14.48 19.35
N ALA A 338 19.47 -15.60 20.05
CA ALA A 338 19.40 -15.63 21.51
C ALA A 338 20.43 -14.66 22.13
N LEU A 339 20.04 -13.97 23.20
CA LEU A 339 20.91 -13.06 23.91
C LEU A 339 22.18 -13.79 24.37
N SER A 340 23.34 -13.39 23.84
CA SER A 340 24.61 -14.01 24.20
C SER A 340 25.02 -13.67 25.64
N SER A 341 25.63 -14.62 26.32
CA SER A 341 26.17 -14.45 27.69
C SER A 341 27.21 -13.34 27.83
N ARG A 342 27.77 -12.83 26.73
CA ARG A 342 28.69 -11.67 26.72
C ARG A 342 27.97 -10.35 27.05
N HIS A 343 26.71 -10.19 26.70
CA HIS A 343 25.93 -8.99 27.01
C HIS A 343 25.49 -8.95 28.47
N SER A 344 25.30 -10.10 29.11
CA SER A 344 24.99 -10.19 30.56
C SER A 344 26.12 -9.60 31.42
N ARG A 345 27.39 -9.67 30.98
CA ARG A 345 28.53 -9.18 31.76
C ARG A 345 28.72 -7.66 31.64
N ARG A 346 28.33 -7.02 30.54
CA ARG A 346 28.41 -5.54 30.41
C ARG A 346 27.35 -4.80 31.20
N ALA A 347 26.15 -5.40 31.36
CA ALA A 347 25.09 -4.82 32.17
C ALA A 347 25.39 -4.80 33.70
N PHE A 348 26.27 -5.68 34.18
CA PHE A 348 26.66 -5.76 35.60
C PHE A 348 27.91 -4.97 35.98
N GLN A 349 28.64 -4.41 35.03
CA GLN A 349 29.84 -3.58 35.32
C GLN A 349 29.56 -2.08 35.38
N GLY A 350 28.30 -1.68 35.33
CA GLY A 350 27.85 -0.27 35.41
C GLY A 350 26.97 0.06 36.61
N LEU A 351 27.03 -0.79 37.68
CA LEU A 351 26.44 -0.50 38.99
C LEU A 351 27.53 -0.04 39.97
#